data_adfc33f6d9a69a53c018d7a277691844
#
_entry.id   adfc33f6d9a69a53c018d7a277691844
#
_cell.length_a   1.000
_cell.length_b   1.000
_cell.length_c   1.000
_cell.angle_alpha   90.00
_cell.angle_beta   90.00
_cell.angle_gamma   90.00
#
_symmetry.space_group_name_H-M   'P 1'
#
loop_
_entity.id
_entity.type
_entity.pdbx_description
1 polymer ?
#
loop_
_entity_poly.entity_id
_entity_poly.type
_entity_poly.pdbx_seq_one_letter_code
_entity_poly.pdbx_strand_id
1 'polypeptide(L)'
;DPLADKLLVTAALISLVGYHIIPTWVAMIIIAREFAVTGLRAVAAAEGIVIAASPWGKAKTVTQIVAIILALINLDYNHISFGLLRSFLYHPHRILNLATDIAMAIAIIMTLISGIDYFVKNKEVLKPDK
;
A
#
# COMPACT_ATOMS: atom_id res chain seq x y z
N ASP A 1 -5.24 15.44 4.72
CA ASP A 1 -4.46 15.90 3.58
C ASP A 1 -3.99 14.70 2.73
N PRO A 2 -4.54 14.52 1.54
CA PRO A 2 -4.26 13.34 0.72
C PRO A 2 -2.81 13.27 0.23
N LEU A 3 -2.13 14.39 0.10
CA LEU A 3 -0.73 14.43 -0.34
C LEU A 3 0.22 13.96 0.77
N ALA A 4 -0.01 14.39 2.00
CA ALA A 4 0.80 14.00 3.15
C ALA A 4 0.71 12.48 3.39
N ASP A 5 -0.48 11.90 3.29
CA ASP A 5 -0.70 10.47 3.41
C ASP A 5 0.09 9.68 2.35
N LYS A 6 0.05 10.12 1.10
CA LYS A 6 0.80 9.49 0.00
C LYS A 6 2.31 9.59 0.20
N LEU A 7 2.81 10.72 0.64
CA LEU A 7 4.23 10.89 0.95
C LEU A 7 4.68 9.97 2.07
N LEU A 8 3.87 9.85 3.13
CA LEU A 8 4.19 8.99 4.27
C LEU A 8 4.26 7.51 3.84
N VAL A 9 3.26 7.02 3.12
CA VAL A 9 3.23 5.65 2.63
C VAL A 9 4.37 5.38 1.65
N THR A 10 4.63 6.28 0.74
CA THR A 10 5.74 6.17 -0.23
C THR A 10 7.09 6.12 0.49
N ALA A 11 7.31 6.99 1.47
CA ALA A 11 8.53 7.00 2.27
C ALA A 11 8.72 5.69 3.03
N ALA A 12 7.66 5.15 3.64
CA ALA A 12 7.70 3.87 4.32
C ALA A 12 8.08 2.73 3.37
N LEU A 13 7.45 2.65 2.20
CA LEU A 13 7.73 1.62 1.20
C LEU A 13 9.17 1.70 0.67
N ILE A 14 9.65 2.90 0.38
CA ILE A 14 11.05 3.09 -0.09
C ILE A 14 12.03 2.67 0.99
N SER A 15 11.77 3.02 2.24
CA SER A 15 12.62 2.60 3.37
C SER A 15 12.65 1.08 3.52
N LEU A 16 11.51 0.42 3.42
CA LEU A 16 11.42 -1.04 3.50
C LEU A 16 12.17 -1.74 2.35
N VAL A 17 12.16 -1.15 1.15
CA VAL A 17 12.97 -1.64 0.03
C VAL A 17 14.45 -1.45 0.32
N GLY A 18 14.85 -0.30 0.84
CA GLY A 18 16.24 -0.01 1.20
C GLY A 18 16.81 -1.00 2.22
N TYR A 19 16.00 -1.47 3.13
CA TYR A 19 16.39 -2.49 4.12
C TYR A 19 16.13 -3.93 3.67
N HIS A 20 15.76 -4.14 2.41
CA HIS A 20 15.48 -5.47 1.81
C HIS A 20 14.36 -6.26 2.50
N ILE A 21 13.43 -5.59 3.18
CA ILE A 21 12.26 -6.23 3.79
C ILE A 21 11.20 -6.57 2.73
N ILE A 22 11.03 -5.70 1.75
CA ILE A 22 10.15 -5.95 0.62
C ILE A 22 10.91 -5.78 -0.71
N PRO A 23 10.54 -6.54 -1.75
CA PRO A 23 11.15 -6.35 -3.06
C PRO A 23 10.68 -5.04 -3.72
N THR A 24 11.53 -4.48 -4.56
CA THR A 24 11.28 -3.22 -5.28
C THR A 24 9.98 -3.24 -6.09
N TRP A 25 9.69 -4.37 -6.77
CA TRP A 25 8.50 -4.49 -7.61
C TRP A 25 7.19 -4.37 -6.82
N VAL A 26 7.17 -4.81 -5.56
CA VAL A 26 6.02 -4.64 -4.64
C VAL A 26 5.76 -3.17 -4.39
N ALA A 27 6.79 -2.42 -4.02
CA ALA A 27 6.69 -0.98 -3.79
C ALA A 27 6.23 -0.26 -5.07
N MET A 28 6.77 -0.64 -6.23
CA MET A 28 6.39 -0.04 -7.51
C MET A 28 4.91 -0.24 -7.85
N ILE A 29 4.36 -1.44 -7.63
CA ILE A 29 2.95 -1.72 -7.88
C ILE A 29 2.05 -0.85 -6.99
N ILE A 30 2.36 -0.77 -5.71
CA ILE A 30 1.57 0.01 -4.76
C ILE A 30 1.62 1.49 -5.11
N ILE A 31 2.81 2.03 -5.34
CA ILE A 31 3.02 3.45 -5.68
C ILE A 31 2.35 3.80 -7.01
N ALA A 32 2.53 2.96 -8.04
CA ALA A 32 1.93 3.19 -9.35
C ALA A 32 0.40 3.25 -9.27
N ARG A 33 -0.20 2.35 -8.50
CA ARG A 33 -1.66 2.36 -8.27
C ARG A 33 -2.11 3.64 -7.56
N GLU A 34 -1.38 4.08 -6.55
CA GLU A 34 -1.72 5.30 -5.81
C GLU A 34 -1.72 6.53 -6.73
N PHE A 35 -0.71 6.66 -7.56
CA PHE A 35 -0.63 7.76 -8.52
C PHE A 35 -1.66 7.64 -9.64
N ALA A 36 -1.91 6.45 -10.15
CA ALA A 36 -2.91 6.22 -11.20
C ALA A 36 -4.33 6.60 -10.75
N VAL A 37 -4.72 6.16 -9.56
CA VAL A 37 -6.05 6.48 -9.00
C VAL A 37 -6.16 7.98 -8.68
N THR A 38 -5.10 8.59 -8.16
CA THR A 38 -5.07 10.03 -7.88
C THR A 38 -5.18 10.84 -9.17
N GLY A 39 -4.46 10.42 -10.21
CA GLY A 39 -4.55 11.05 -11.53
C GLY A 39 -5.94 10.97 -12.12
N LEU A 40 -6.57 9.80 -12.05
CA LEU A 40 -7.95 9.63 -12.54
C LEU A 40 -8.94 10.53 -11.77
N ARG A 41 -8.78 10.65 -10.45
CA ARG A 41 -9.59 11.57 -9.66
C ARG A 41 -9.37 13.03 -10.05
N ALA A 42 -8.14 13.41 -10.31
CA ALA A 42 -7.82 14.78 -10.74
C ALA A 42 -8.45 15.10 -12.10
N VAL A 43 -8.38 14.18 -13.06
CA VAL A 43 -9.03 14.33 -14.37
C VAL A 43 -10.55 14.43 -14.22
N ALA A 44 -11.16 13.57 -13.42
CA ALA A 44 -12.60 13.59 -13.16
C ALA A 44 -13.04 14.90 -12.51
N ALA A 45 -12.29 15.39 -11.53
CA ALA A 45 -12.56 16.65 -10.85
C ALA A 45 -12.51 17.84 -11.80
N ALA A 46 -11.56 17.84 -12.75
CA ALA A 46 -11.46 18.87 -13.79
C ALA A 46 -12.71 18.91 -14.70
N GLU A 47 -13.41 17.79 -14.86
CA GLU A 47 -14.66 17.68 -15.61
C GLU A 47 -15.90 17.83 -14.73
N GLY A 48 -15.74 18.19 -13.46
CA GLY A 48 -16.85 18.35 -12.51
C GLY A 48 -17.43 17.02 -11.99
N ILE A 49 -16.73 15.91 -12.19
CA ILE A 49 -17.18 14.58 -11.76
C ILE A 49 -16.50 14.24 -10.43
N VAL A 50 -17.31 13.91 -9.42
CA VAL A 50 -16.80 13.45 -8.12
C VAL A 50 -16.89 11.93 -8.07
N ILE A 51 -15.73 11.27 -7.94
CA ILE A 51 -15.66 9.83 -7.82
C ILE A 51 -15.65 9.44 -6.35
N ALA A 52 -16.67 8.69 -5.93
CA ALA A 52 -16.80 8.20 -4.55
C ALA A 52 -15.76 7.11 -4.24
N ALA A 53 -15.41 7.00 -2.97
CA ALA A 53 -14.54 5.93 -2.50
C ALA A 53 -15.26 4.59 -2.60
N SER A 54 -14.62 3.58 -3.20
CA SER A 54 -15.16 2.24 -3.29
C SER A 54 -14.86 1.42 -2.02
N PRO A 55 -15.69 0.39 -1.71
CA PRO A 55 -15.38 -0.54 -0.61
C PRO A 55 -14.03 -1.25 -0.78
N TRP A 56 -13.66 -1.57 -2.02
CA TRP A 56 -12.37 -2.17 -2.36
C TRP A 56 -11.21 -1.23 -2.06
N GLY A 57 -11.38 0.08 -2.25
CA GLY A 57 -10.40 1.08 -1.89
C GLY A 57 -10.17 1.16 -0.38
N LYS A 58 -11.23 1.04 0.41
CA LYS A 58 -11.12 0.99 1.88
C LYS A 58 -10.40 -0.27 2.35
N ALA A 59 -10.80 -1.43 1.82
CA ALA A 59 -10.16 -2.71 2.14
C ALA A 59 -8.67 -2.71 1.75
N LYS A 60 -8.31 -2.18 0.59
CA LYS A 60 -6.92 -2.00 0.16
C LYS A 60 -6.13 -1.17 1.17
N THR A 61 -6.69 -0.05 1.64
CA THR A 61 -6.00 0.83 2.60
C THR A 61 -5.73 0.11 3.92
N VAL A 62 -6.72 -0.60 4.44
CA VAL A 62 -6.56 -1.37 5.69
C VAL A 62 -5.49 -2.46 5.54
N THR A 63 -5.57 -3.26 4.48
CA THR A 63 -4.58 -4.34 4.24
C THR A 63 -3.18 -3.79 4.03
N GLN A 64 -3.04 -2.68 3.35
CA GLN A 64 -1.76 -2.02 3.11
C GLN A 64 -1.15 -1.48 4.40
N ILE A 65 -1.94 -0.83 5.26
CA ILE A 65 -1.47 -0.32 6.56
C ILE A 65 -1.01 -1.48 7.45
N VAL A 66 -1.80 -2.54 7.53
CA VAL A 66 -1.43 -3.74 8.31
C VAL A 66 -0.12 -4.34 7.80
N ALA A 67 0.02 -4.48 6.48
CA ALA A 67 1.25 -5.02 5.87
C ALA A 67 2.48 -4.15 6.15
N ILE A 68 2.35 -2.83 6.06
CA ILE A 68 3.44 -1.89 6.35
C ILE A 68 3.82 -1.95 7.83
N ILE A 69 2.85 -2.00 8.75
CA ILE A 69 3.13 -2.10 10.19
C ILE A 69 3.88 -3.40 10.49
N LEU A 70 3.44 -4.53 9.95
CA LEU A 70 4.14 -5.81 10.11
C LEU A 70 5.55 -5.77 9.54
N ALA A 71 5.73 -5.14 8.38
CA ALA A 71 7.04 -4.99 7.77
C ALA A 71 7.98 -4.10 8.60
N LEU A 72 7.45 -3.03 9.20
CA LEU A 72 8.23 -2.16 10.10
C LEU A 72 8.61 -2.87 11.40
N ILE A 73 7.73 -3.66 11.97
CA ILE A 73 8.04 -4.51 13.14
C ILE A 73 9.14 -5.51 12.79
N ASN A 74 9.06 -6.12 11.61
CA ASN A 74 10.07 -7.05 11.12
C ASN A 74 11.42 -6.36 10.93
N LEU A 75 11.42 -5.13 10.44
CA LEU A 75 12.62 -4.30 10.30
C LEU A 75 13.26 -4.02 11.66
N ASP A 76 12.47 -3.56 12.63
CA ASP A 76 12.95 -3.27 13.98
C ASP A 76 13.58 -4.51 14.62
N TYR A 77 12.94 -5.66 14.48
CA TYR A 77 13.41 -6.92 15.01
C TYR A 77 14.78 -7.35 14.41
N ASN A 78 15.00 -7.10 13.12
CA ASN A 78 16.23 -7.53 12.43
C ASN A 78 17.39 -6.53 12.56
N HIS A 79 17.12 -5.26 12.75
CA HIS A 79 18.10 -4.19 12.62
C HIS A 79 18.29 -3.33 13.87
N ILE A 80 17.34 -3.28 14.78
CA ILE A 80 17.38 -2.44 15.96
C ILE A 80 17.28 -3.29 17.22
N SER A 81 18.30 -3.21 18.06
CA SER A 81 18.37 -3.90 19.35
C SER A 81 17.44 -3.25 20.40
N PHE A 82 16.16 -3.17 20.14
CA PHE A 82 15.21 -2.74 21.16
C PHE A 82 14.83 -3.94 22.01
N GLY A 83 15.52 -4.10 23.14
CA GLY A 83 15.44 -5.29 24.00
C GLY A 83 14.08 -5.63 24.59
N LEU A 84 13.13 -4.67 24.60
CA LEU A 84 11.77 -4.88 25.13
C LEU A 84 10.89 -5.76 24.22
N LEU A 85 10.96 -5.58 22.90
CA LEU A 85 10.19 -6.39 21.94
C LEU A 85 10.76 -7.78 21.77
N ARG A 86 12.09 -7.92 21.87
CA ARG A 86 12.77 -9.20 21.78
C ARG A 86 12.43 -10.14 22.93
N SER A 87 12.16 -9.59 24.13
CA SER A 87 11.79 -10.36 25.30
C SER A 87 10.35 -10.91 25.23
N PHE A 88 9.48 -10.22 24.53
CA PHE A 88 8.06 -10.60 24.40
C PHE A 88 7.81 -11.67 23.34
N LEU A 89 8.71 -11.82 22.36
CA LEU A 89 8.54 -12.69 21.20
C LEU A 89 9.67 -13.74 21.14
N TYR A 90 9.54 -14.77 21.96
CA TYR A 90 10.62 -15.76 22.16
C TYR A 90 10.96 -16.66 20.93
N HIS A 91 10.15 -16.69 19.86
CA HIS A 91 10.47 -17.47 18.64
C HIS A 91 9.87 -16.91 17.34
N PRO A 92 10.12 -15.65 16.96
CA PRO A 92 9.24 -15.02 15.97
C PRO A 92 9.81 -14.84 14.57
N HIS A 93 11.12 -15.07 14.31
CA HIS A 93 11.71 -14.74 13.00
C HIS A 93 10.95 -15.39 11.85
N ARG A 94 10.67 -16.68 11.93
CA ARG A 94 9.97 -17.40 10.87
C ARG A 94 8.50 -16.96 10.76
N ILE A 95 7.85 -16.83 11.90
CA ILE A 95 6.43 -16.45 11.96
C ILE A 95 6.25 -15.00 11.51
N LEU A 96 7.11 -14.09 11.96
CA LEU A 96 7.04 -12.68 11.59
C LEU A 96 7.34 -12.46 10.11
N ASN A 97 8.36 -13.13 9.56
CA ASN A 97 8.66 -13.08 8.14
C ASN A 97 7.51 -13.62 7.30
N LEU A 98 6.97 -14.77 7.68
CA LEU A 98 5.83 -15.38 6.99
C LEU A 98 4.59 -14.49 7.09
N ALA A 99 4.30 -13.92 8.25
CA ALA A 99 3.18 -13.00 8.44
C ALA A 99 3.33 -11.73 7.59
N THR A 100 4.54 -11.18 7.52
CA THR A 100 4.85 -10.00 6.67
C THR A 100 4.67 -10.34 5.19
N ASP A 101 5.17 -11.47 4.74
CA ASP A 101 5.06 -11.92 3.34
C ASP A 101 3.60 -12.15 2.94
N ILE A 102 2.83 -12.82 3.80
CA ILE A 102 1.40 -13.06 3.57
C ILE A 102 0.62 -11.73 3.54
N ALA A 103 0.85 -10.86 4.52
CA ALA A 103 0.18 -9.57 4.60
C ALA A 103 0.51 -8.70 3.38
N MET A 104 1.76 -8.70 2.94
CA MET A 104 2.19 -7.96 1.76
C MET A 104 1.59 -8.53 0.48
N ALA A 105 1.50 -9.85 0.34
CA ALA A 105 0.83 -10.50 -0.79
C ALA A 105 -0.65 -10.12 -0.84
N ILE A 106 -1.35 -10.15 0.29
CA ILE A 106 -2.75 -9.73 0.38
C ILE A 106 -2.88 -8.25 0.00
N ALA A 107 -2.01 -7.38 0.50
CA ALA A 107 -2.01 -5.96 0.18
C ALA A 107 -1.82 -5.71 -1.33
N ILE A 108 -0.95 -6.45 -2.00
CA ILE A 108 -0.75 -6.36 -3.45
C ILE A 108 -2.01 -6.80 -4.20
N ILE A 109 -2.58 -7.94 -3.84
CA ILE A 109 -3.79 -8.46 -4.47
C ILE A 109 -4.94 -7.46 -4.32
N MET A 110 -5.14 -6.92 -3.12
CA MET A 110 -6.17 -5.91 -2.87
C MET A 110 -5.90 -4.61 -3.60
N THR A 111 -4.62 -4.23 -3.74
CA THR A 111 -4.22 -3.05 -4.51
C THR A 111 -4.57 -3.21 -5.98
N LEU A 112 -4.29 -4.35 -6.58
CA LEU A 112 -4.61 -4.64 -7.98
C LEU A 112 -6.12 -4.71 -8.21
N ILE A 113 -6.85 -5.44 -7.36
CA ILE A 113 -8.32 -5.54 -7.45
C ILE A 113 -8.97 -4.16 -7.33
N SER A 114 -8.58 -3.39 -6.33
CA SER A 114 -9.09 -2.04 -6.10
C SER A 114 -8.78 -1.09 -7.27
N GLY A 115 -7.58 -1.18 -7.84
CA GLY A 115 -7.18 -0.39 -9.00
C GLY A 115 -8.00 -0.73 -10.24
N ILE A 116 -8.13 -2.02 -10.55
CA ILE A 116 -8.90 -2.50 -11.69
C ILE A 116 -10.38 -2.12 -11.54
N ASP A 117 -10.97 -2.36 -10.37
CA ASP A 117 -12.36 -2.00 -10.09
C ASP A 117 -12.60 -0.50 -10.30
N TYR A 118 -11.67 0.32 -9.80
CA TYR A 118 -11.77 1.77 -9.91
C TYR A 118 -11.72 2.24 -11.37
N PHE A 119 -10.79 1.72 -12.17
CA PHE A 119 -10.67 2.08 -13.58
C PHE A 119 -11.84 1.55 -14.41
N VAL A 120 -12.31 0.33 -14.17
CA VAL A 120 -13.45 -0.25 -14.89
C VAL A 120 -14.74 0.54 -14.64
N LYS A 121 -14.99 0.92 -13.38
CA LYS A 121 -16.19 1.71 -13.01
C LYS A 121 -16.15 3.13 -13.56
N ASN A 122 -14.96 3.70 -13.75
CA ASN A 122 -14.78 5.10 -14.16
C ASN A 122 -14.13 5.24 -15.55
N LYS A 123 -14.18 4.20 -16.37
CA LYS A 123 -13.59 4.21 -17.71
C LYS A 123 -14.13 5.32 -18.61
N GLU A 124 -15.34 5.79 -18.37
CA GLU A 124 -15.95 6.87 -19.16
C GLU A 124 -15.24 8.21 -18.99
N VAL A 125 -14.61 8.44 -17.85
CA VAL A 125 -13.79 9.62 -17.60
C VAL A 125 -12.58 9.69 -18.53
N LEU A 126 -12.09 8.54 -18.98
CA LEU A 126 -10.91 8.41 -19.84
C LEU A 126 -11.24 8.49 -21.33
N LYS A 127 -12.53 8.55 -21.72
CA LYS A 127 -12.91 8.62 -23.14
C LYS A 127 -12.66 10.04 -23.68
N PRO A 128 -11.91 10.17 -24.80
CA PRO A 128 -11.56 11.49 -25.34
C PRO A 128 -12.71 12.22 -26.04
N ASP A 129 -13.86 11.58 -26.26
CA ASP A 129 -14.97 12.10 -27.07
C ASP A 129 -16.05 12.79 -26.24
N LYS A 130 -15.63 13.73 -25.40
CA LYS A 130 -16.61 14.59 -24.69
C LYS A 130 -16.33 16.05 -24.89
#